data_80045fdc0fd38391b48e1adee70eb005
#
_entry.id   80045fdc0fd38391b48e1adee70eb005
#
_cell.length_a   1.000
_cell.length_b   1.000
_cell.length_c   1.000
_cell.angle_alpha   90.00
_cell.angle_beta   90.00
_cell.angle_gamma   90.00
#
_symmetry.space_group_name_H-M   'P 1'
#
loop_
_entity.id
_entity.type
_entity.pdbx_description
1 polymer ?
#
loop_
_entity_poly.entity_id
_entity_poly.type
_entity_poly.pdbx_seq_one_letter_code
_entity_poly.pdbx_strand_id
1 'polypeptide(L)'
;DRSFFSNENADGCSVSVGLGQKLDGSVTGGSAHKGSANNNRVNVAHSAHVSGAIRGGSSTKKETNHNEVVIGNNVQIGTEKDNGFVLGGSSSESSAIFNAVRIGANAIINGFVEGGSASGVKTDEASRKNIEIDSSSNSVHIGDNSVVTESVSGGSDGMLSSFNEVLIGNNVRVGPKLPDEELVRGGIVTGGSAGHQTDYVPVVTNSNVVNIGDDFYAGQVLGGSSGKESSVIPDNTENKNRVTIGDRSRIFNVVAGNGTEKAIVNKNELRIGKDANINRIRGGYAWNGSNVSENLVTIGANLTADDVIGGQAGWESEANNNTVMLGRNATVRYMLVGGVAVTRANGNKVLLNRDFKIANLSGGGATEEANNNIVTLLGRGEVSGKLYGGVSDNKSVGNTLNLGNINEPIEMNSISAGKVGYFNTYNFYLPNNTR
;
A
#
# COMPACT_ATOMS: atom_id res chain seq x y z
N ASP A 1 -23.57 25.26 -8.40
CA ASP A 1 -23.72 23.85 -8.08
C ASP A 1 -24.61 23.16 -9.10
N ARG A 2 -24.20 21.98 -9.54
CA ARG A 2 -25.01 21.08 -10.37
C ARG A 2 -25.19 19.78 -9.60
N SER A 3 -26.38 19.61 -8.99
CA SER A 3 -26.64 18.49 -8.12
C SER A 3 -28.12 18.12 -8.12
N PHE A 4 -28.41 16.84 -8.02
CA PHE A 4 -29.75 16.35 -7.75
C PHE A 4 -29.86 16.01 -6.27
N PHE A 5 -30.77 16.67 -5.57
CA PHE A 5 -31.02 16.46 -4.15
C PHE A 5 -32.40 15.84 -3.91
N SER A 6 -32.49 14.85 -3.05
CA SER A 6 -33.73 14.24 -2.59
C SER A 6 -33.73 14.01 -1.08
N ASN A 7 -34.88 14.15 -0.44
CA ASN A 7 -34.99 13.73 0.95
C ASN A 7 -35.12 12.19 1.07
N GLU A 8 -35.59 11.56 0.04
CA GLU A 8 -35.70 10.10 -0.14
C GLU A 8 -34.55 9.61 -1.04
N ASN A 9 -34.80 8.75 -2.03
CA ASN A 9 -33.77 8.24 -2.91
C ASN A 9 -33.36 9.24 -4.00
N ALA A 10 -32.06 9.22 -4.35
CA ALA A 10 -31.49 9.98 -5.45
C ALA A 10 -30.71 9.02 -6.36
N ASP A 11 -31.38 8.02 -6.89
CA ASP A 11 -30.81 6.95 -7.70
C ASP A 11 -30.93 7.24 -9.22
N GLY A 12 -29.97 6.75 -9.99
CA GLY A 12 -29.98 6.80 -11.44
C GLY A 12 -29.84 8.20 -12.07
N CYS A 13 -29.34 9.16 -11.30
CA CYS A 13 -29.17 10.53 -11.77
C CYS A 13 -27.91 10.67 -12.65
N SER A 14 -27.98 11.54 -13.67
CA SER A 14 -26.83 11.84 -14.53
C SER A 14 -26.58 13.35 -14.62
N VAL A 15 -25.33 13.76 -14.35
CA VAL A 15 -24.89 15.17 -14.41
C VAL A 15 -23.67 15.28 -15.32
N SER A 16 -23.62 16.32 -16.16
CA SER A 16 -22.50 16.55 -17.06
C SER A 16 -21.98 17.98 -16.99
N VAL A 17 -20.65 18.12 -17.06
CA VAL A 17 -19.94 19.39 -17.28
C VAL A 17 -19.34 19.33 -18.69
N GLY A 18 -19.65 20.32 -19.51
CA GLY A 18 -19.27 20.34 -20.91
C GLY A 18 -17.79 20.59 -21.18
N LEU A 19 -17.38 20.41 -22.43
CA LEU A 19 -16.03 20.61 -22.91
C LEU A 19 -15.54 22.05 -22.62
N GLY A 20 -14.39 22.18 -21.96
CA GLY A 20 -13.79 23.47 -21.63
C GLY A 20 -14.63 24.35 -20.68
N GLN A 21 -15.71 23.83 -20.14
CA GLN A 21 -16.61 24.60 -19.26
C GLN A 21 -15.94 24.92 -17.93
N LYS A 22 -16.08 26.16 -17.47
CA LYS A 22 -15.74 26.57 -16.11
C LYS A 22 -17.00 26.55 -15.25
N LEU A 23 -16.96 25.82 -14.15
CA LEU A 23 -18.02 25.75 -13.16
C LEU A 23 -17.49 26.20 -11.80
N ASP A 24 -18.09 27.24 -11.26
CA ASP A 24 -17.83 27.67 -9.88
C ASP A 24 -18.79 26.92 -8.96
N GLY A 25 -18.23 26.06 -8.10
CA GLY A 25 -18.97 25.20 -7.19
C GLY A 25 -18.78 23.70 -7.44
N SER A 26 -19.62 22.89 -6.83
CA SER A 26 -19.51 21.42 -6.82
C SER A 26 -20.48 20.74 -7.78
N VAL A 27 -20.20 19.48 -8.11
CA VAL A 27 -21.02 18.60 -8.94
C VAL A 27 -21.35 17.33 -8.18
N THR A 28 -22.63 16.98 -8.06
CA THR A 28 -23.06 15.72 -7.44
C THR A 28 -24.09 15.02 -8.32
N GLY A 29 -23.88 13.76 -8.64
CA GLY A 29 -24.81 12.96 -9.43
C GLY A 29 -26.15 12.81 -8.72
N GLY A 30 -26.14 12.23 -7.52
CA GLY A 30 -27.31 12.12 -6.65
C GLY A 30 -26.95 12.32 -5.19
N SER A 31 -27.78 13.06 -4.46
CA SER A 31 -27.61 13.26 -3.03
C SER A 31 -28.92 13.00 -2.28
N ALA A 32 -28.91 12.09 -1.32
CA ALA A 32 -30.04 11.69 -0.53
C ALA A 32 -29.79 11.90 0.98
N HIS A 33 -30.81 12.31 1.72
CA HIS A 33 -30.69 12.46 3.17
C HIS A 33 -31.14 11.18 3.90
N LYS A 34 -32.31 10.63 3.56
CA LYS A 34 -32.87 9.44 4.21
C LYS A 34 -32.79 8.17 3.38
N GLY A 35 -32.72 8.32 2.07
CA GLY A 35 -32.70 7.24 1.11
C GLY A 35 -31.31 6.97 0.52
N SER A 36 -31.26 6.10 -0.46
CA SER A 36 -30.06 5.71 -1.19
C SER A 36 -29.65 6.74 -2.27
N ALA A 37 -28.38 6.69 -2.69
CA ALA A 37 -27.87 7.46 -3.82
C ALA A 37 -27.04 6.53 -4.71
N ASN A 38 -27.73 5.64 -5.42
CA ASN A 38 -27.12 4.56 -6.20
C ASN A 38 -27.19 4.82 -7.71
N ASN A 39 -26.30 4.17 -8.48
CA ASN A 39 -26.32 4.17 -9.94
C ASN A 39 -26.26 5.58 -10.57
N ASN A 40 -25.66 6.53 -9.88
CA ASN A 40 -25.53 7.89 -10.38
C ASN A 40 -24.28 8.03 -11.23
N ARG A 41 -24.32 8.94 -12.21
CA ARG A 41 -23.18 9.20 -13.09
C ARG A 41 -22.86 10.67 -13.17
N VAL A 42 -21.57 11.00 -13.02
CA VAL A 42 -21.04 12.34 -13.28
C VAL A 42 -20.02 12.26 -14.40
N ASN A 43 -20.23 13.06 -15.46
CA ASN A 43 -19.29 13.20 -16.57
C ASN A 43 -18.72 14.62 -16.58
N VAL A 44 -17.41 14.75 -16.54
CA VAL A 44 -16.69 16.01 -16.72
C VAL A 44 -15.88 15.89 -18.01
N ALA A 45 -16.24 16.66 -19.02
CA ALA A 45 -15.58 16.60 -20.32
C ALA A 45 -14.16 17.16 -20.26
N HIS A 46 -13.38 16.92 -21.33
CA HIS A 46 -12.00 17.39 -21.44
C HIS A 46 -11.86 18.91 -21.22
N SER A 47 -10.75 19.31 -20.64
CA SER A 47 -10.37 20.72 -20.41
C SER A 47 -11.37 21.53 -19.58
N ALA A 48 -12.28 20.88 -18.87
CA ALA A 48 -13.19 21.55 -17.95
C ALA A 48 -12.48 21.95 -16.66
N HIS A 49 -13.03 22.96 -15.99
CA HIS A 49 -12.57 23.42 -14.68
C HIS A 49 -13.74 23.46 -13.71
N VAL A 50 -13.64 22.77 -12.58
CA VAL A 50 -14.63 22.76 -11.50
C VAL A 50 -13.94 23.23 -10.23
N SER A 51 -14.38 24.36 -9.66
CA SER A 51 -13.71 24.93 -8.47
C SER A 51 -13.98 24.15 -7.18
N GLY A 52 -15.06 23.40 -7.11
CA GLY A 52 -15.47 22.59 -5.96
C GLY A 52 -15.26 21.09 -6.13
N ALA A 53 -15.97 20.32 -5.34
CA ALA A 53 -15.89 18.87 -5.31
C ALA A 53 -16.77 18.18 -6.37
N ILE A 54 -16.40 16.96 -6.73
CA ILE A 54 -17.19 16.07 -7.59
C ILE A 54 -17.55 14.82 -6.80
N ARG A 55 -18.85 14.44 -6.81
CA ARG A 55 -19.38 13.23 -6.20
C ARG A 55 -20.30 12.48 -7.15
N GLY A 56 -20.12 11.17 -7.28
CA GLY A 56 -21.05 10.30 -8.00
C GLY A 56 -22.36 10.18 -7.24
N GLY A 57 -22.31 9.67 -6.00
CA GLY A 57 -23.43 9.57 -5.08
C GLY A 57 -23.07 9.99 -3.66
N SER A 58 -24.06 10.51 -2.92
CA SER A 58 -23.89 10.86 -1.50
C SER A 58 -25.15 10.54 -0.74
N SER A 59 -25.04 9.81 0.38
CA SER A 59 -26.16 9.55 1.29
C SER A 59 -25.75 9.74 2.75
N THR A 60 -26.67 10.24 3.57
CA THR A 60 -26.44 10.30 5.01
C THR A 60 -26.74 8.96 5.69
N LYS A 61 -27.84 8.29 5.30
CA LYS A 61 -28.38 7.15 6.08
C LYS A 61 -28.38 5.81 5.39
N LYS A 62 -28.25 5.80 4.07
CA LYS A 62 -28.36 4.60 3.25
C LYS A 62 -27.12 4.42 2.35
N GLU A 63 -27.11 3.34 1.62
CA GLU A 63 -26.02 2.96 0.72
C GLU A 63 -25.82 3.93 -0.44
N THR A 64 -24.57 3.98 -0.91
CA THR A 64 -24.15 4.70 -2.12
C THR A 64 -23.34 3.79 -3.02
N ASN A 65 -24.04 2.98 -3.81
CA ASN A 65 -23.44 1.91 -4.58
C ASN A 65 -23.50 2.18 -6.08
N HIS A 66 -22.58 1.58 -6.85
CA HIS A 66 -22.56 1.61 -8.31
C HIS A 66 -22.57 3.03 -8.92
N ASN A 67 -22.00 4.01 -8.23
CA ASN A 67 -21.86 5.35 -8.77
C ASN A 67 -20.59 5.46 -9.62
N GLU A 68 -20.66 6.22 -10.70
CA GLU A 68 -19.55 6.42 -11.61
C GLU A 68 -19.22 7.91 -11.79
N VAL A 69 -17.94 8.26 -11.61
CA VAL A 69 -17.39 9.58 -11.94
C VAL A 69 -16.38 9.41 -13.07
N VAL A 70 -16.61 10.08 -14.19
CA VAL A 70 -15.71 10.08 -15.33
C VAL A 70 -15.24 11.51 -15.60
N ILE A 71 -13.92 11.69 -15.51
CA ILE A 71 -13.26 12.97 -15.73
C ILE A 71 -12.35 12.86 -16.95
N GLY A 72 -12.52 13.75 -17.90
CA GLY A 72 -11.72 13.79 -19.14
C GLY A 72 -10.27 14.23 -18.92
N ASN A 73 -9.55 14.39 -20.03
CA ASN A 73 -8.15 14.85 -20.00
C ASN A 73 -8.07 16.35 -19.77
N ASN A 74 -6.94 16.82 -19.23
CA ASN A 74 -6.62 18.23 -19.00
C ASN A 74 -7.65 18.95 -18.13
N VAL A 75 -8.26 18.24 -17.18
CA VAL A 75 -9.28 18.79 -16.27
C VAL A 75 -8.63 19.28 -14.99
N GLN A 76 -9.17 20.37 -14.45
CA GLN A 76 -8.78 20.88 -13.12
C GLN A 76 -9.98 20.80 -12.16
N ILE A 77 -9.78 20.18 -11.00
CA ILE A 77 -10.75 20.11 -9.90
C ILE A 77 -10.16 20.78 -8.67
N GLY A 78 -10.91 21.67 -8.06
CA GLY A 78 -10.45 22.50 -6.96
C GLY A 78 -9.53 23.64 -7.41
N THR A 79 -9.18 24.49 -6.46
CA THR A 79 -8.23 25.58 -6.62
C THR A 79 -7.16 25.48 -5.52
N GLU A 80 -6.11 26.28 -5.59
CA GLU A 80 -5.10 26.36 -4.51
C GLU A 80 -5.69 26.82 -3.17
N LYS A 81 -6.83 27.54 -3.21
CA LYS A 81 -7.49 28.06 -2.01
C LYS A 81 -8.64 27.20 -1.52
N ASP A 82 -9.34 26.56 -2.45
CA ASP A 82 -10.51 25.74 -2.16
C ASP A 82 -10.23 24.31 -2.62
N ASN A 83 -9.99 23.42 -1.67
CA ASN A 83 -9.74 22.01 -1.96
C ASN A 83 -10.94 21.41 -2.67
N GLY A 84 -10.73 20.98 -3.89
CA GLY A 84 -11.66 20.11 -4.61
C GLY A 84 -11.31 18.67 -4.34
N PHE A 85 -12.29 17.77 -4.35
CA PHE A 85 -12.05 16.35 -4.25
C PHE A 85 -12.96 15.57 -5.19
N VAL A 86 -12.62 14.32 -5.43
CA VAL A 86 -13.40 13.43 -6.30
C VAL A 86 -13.77 12.16 -5.53
N LEU A 87 -15.07 11.91 -5.40
CA LEU A 87 -15.63 10.74 -4.73
C LEU A 87 -16.54 9.96 -5.67
N GLY A 88 -16.37 8.64 -5.77
CA GLY A 88 -17.31 7.77 -6.45
C GLY A 88 -18.63 7.69 -5.70
N GLY A 89 -18.58 7.25 -4.44
CA GLY A 89 -19.75 7.20 -3.54
C GLY A 89 -19.38 7.50 -2.11
N SER A 90 -20.27 8.13 -1.35
CA SER A 90 -20.07 8.45 0.06
C SER A 90 -21.31 8.20 0.88
N SER A 91 -21.19 7.37 1.92
CA SER A 91 -22.25 7.14 2.90
C SER A 91 -21.77 7.42 4.32
N SER A 92 -22.56 8.16 5.11
CA SER A 92 -22.19 8.47 6.48
C SER A 92 -22.60 7.40 7.50
N GLU A 93 -23.63 6.59 7.20
CA GLU A 93 -24.16 5.59 8.12
C GLU A 93 -24.38 4.22 7.47
N SER A 94 -23.83 3.97 6.27
CA SER A 94 -24.05 2.74 5.53
C SER A 94 -22.90 2.48 4.54
N SER A 95 -23.02 1.48 3.68
CA SER A 95 -21.99 1.05 2.76
C SER A 95 -21.83 1.94 1.53
N ALA A 96 -20.61 1.95 0.97
CA ALA A 96 -20.26 2.62 -0.28
C ALA A 96 -19.43 1.67 -1.16
N ILE A 97 -20.10 0.79 -1.90
CA ILE A 97 -19.48 -0.31 -2.64
C ILE A 97 -19.70 -0.19 -4.16
N PHE A 98 -18.82 -0.82 -4.94
CA PHE A 98 -18.87 -0.85 -6.39
C PHE A 98 -18.89 0.54 -7.07
N ASN A 99 -18.31 1.55 -6.42
CA ASN A 99 -18.21 2.88 -7.01
C ASN A 99 -16.92 2.99 -7.85
N ALA A 100 -16.97 3.78 -8.90
CA ALA A 100 -15.85 3.95 -9.82
C ALA A 100 -15.52 5.43 -10.06
N VAL A 101 -14.23 5.76 -9.99
CA VAL A 101 -13.68 7.04 -10.39
C VAL A 101 -12.68 6.83 -11.51
N ARG A 102 -12.88 7.45 -12.66
CA ARG A 102 -11.95 7.43 -13.80
C ARG A 102 -11.54 8.85 -14.15
N ILE A 103 -10.24 9.11 -14.08
CA ILE A 103 -9.63 10.42 -14.37
C ILE A 103 -8.71 10.26 -15.56
N GLY A 104 -8.89 11.09 -16.58
CA GLY A 104 -8.06 11.13 -17.76
C GLY A 104 -6.65 11.69 -17.50
N ALA A 105 -5.84 11.77 -18.54
CA ALA A 105 -4.48 12.24 -18.46
C ALA A 105 -4.39 13.76 -18.25
N ASN A 106 -3.25 14.22 -17.71
CA ASN A 106 -2.93 15.63 -17.44
C ASN A 106 -3.96 16.33 -16.54
N ALA A 107 -4.59 15.60 -15.64
CA ALA A 107 -5.55 16.16 -14.70
C ALA A 107 -4.84 16.75 -13.47
N ILE A 108 -5.42 17.83 -12.92
CA ILE A 108 -4.98 18.43 -11.66
C ILE A 108 -6.15 18.37 -10.68
N ILE A 109 -5.99 17.58 -9.63
CA ILE A 109 -6.96 17.49 -8.54
C ILE A 109 -6.35 18.13 -7.30
N ASN A 110 -6.84 19.30 -6.93
CA ASN A 110 -6.41 20.00 -5.72
C ASN A 110 -7.18 19.49 -4.51
N GLY A 111 -6.83 18.29 -4.04
CA GLY A 111 -7.46 17.58 -2.96
C GLY A 111 -7.23 16.07 -3.12
N PHE A 112 -8.18 15.25 -2.67
CA PHE A 112 -8.09 13.80 -2.70
C PHE A 112 -9.02 13.15 -3.75
N VAL A 113 -8.73 11.88 -4.06
CA VAL A 113 -9.53 11.03 -4.93
C VAL A 113 -9.87 9.74 -4.21
N GLU A 114 -11.16 9.36 -4.22
CA GLU A 114 -11.62 8.18 -3.50
C GLU A 114 -12.71 7.43 -4.27
N GLY A 115 -12.58 6.10 -4.34
CA GLY A 115 -13.58 5.25 -5.00
C GLY A 115 -14.86 5.18 -4.21
N GLY A 116 -14.78 4.79 -2.94
CA GLY A 116 -15.92 4.74 -2.03
C GLY A 116 -15.53 5.05 -0.59
N SER A 117 -16.35 5.83 0.09
CA SER A 117 -16.16 6.20 1.50
C SER A 117 -17.40 5.83 2.31
N ALA A 118 -17.20 5.03 3.34
CA ALA A 118 -18.26 4.57 4.23
C ALA A 118 -17.91 4.90 5.67
N SER A 119 -18.43 6.00 6.20
CA SER A 119 -18.14 6.44 7.56
C SER A 119 -19.31 6.17 8.50
N GLY A 120 -19.03 5.98 9.77
CA GLY A 120 -20.01 5.78 10.82
C GLY A 120 -20.02 4.35 11.38
N VAL A 121 -20.45 4.24 12.62
CA VAL A 121 -20.70 2.97 13.30
C VAL A 121 -22.18 2.91 13.61
N LYS A 122 -22.91 2.00 12.98
CA LYS A 122 -24.25 1.65 13.46
C LYS A 122 -24.12 0.55 14.49
N THR A 123 -24.35 0.91 15.73
CA THR A 123 -24.71 -0.07 16.77
C THR A 123 -26.23 -0.24 16.76
N ASP A 124 -26.69 -1.44 16.49
CA ASP A 124 -28.06 -1.79 16.82
C ASP A 124 -28.13 -1.93 18.34
N GLU A 125 -28.69 -0.92 19.01
CA GLU A 125 -28.81 -0.87 20.47
C GLU A 125 -29.60 -2.07 21.04
N ALA A 126 -30.48 -2.66 20.23
CA ALA A 126 -31.34 -3.79 20.68
C ALA A 126 -30.57 -5.12 20.64
N SER A 127 -29.68 -5.33 19.71
CA SER A 127 -28.92 -6.59 19.59
C SER A 127 -27.47 -6.48 20.06
N ARG A 128 -26.96 -5.29 20.34
CA ARG A 128 -25.53 -4.97 20.52
C ARG A 128 -24.64 -5.49 19.37
N LYS A 129 -25.24 -5.66 18.20
CA LYS A 129 -24.54 -6.03 16.98
C LYS A 129 -24.15 -4.78 16.20
N ASN A 130 -22.88 -4.67 15.89
CA ASN A 130 -22.43 -3.67 14.94
C ASN A 130 -22.93 -4.04 13.54
N ILE A 131 -23.51 -3.09 12.84
CA ILE A 131 -23.87 -3.26 11.44
C ILE A 131 -22.58 -3.11 10.66
N GLU A 132 -22.26 -4.11 9.85
CA GLU A 132 -21.09 -4.15 9.00
C GLU A 132 -21.18 -3.03 7.95
N ILE A 133 -20.25 -2.08 8.03
CA ILE A 133 -20.13 -0.97 7.07
C ILE A 133 -19.02 -1.29 6.10
N ASP A 134 -19.31 -1.28 4.80
CA ASP A 134 -18.45 -1.79 3.76
C ASP A 134 -18.10 -0.70 2.74
N SER A 135 -16.80 -0.52 2.48
CA SER A 135 -16.24 0.31 1.42
C SER A 135 -15.43 -0.51 0.42
N SER A 136 -15.92 -1.69 0.07
CA SER A 136 -15.22 -2.65 -0.78
C SER A 136 -15.60 -2.53 -2.27
N SER A 137 -14.80 -3.19 -3.11
CA SER A 137 -15.05 -3.32 -4.55
C SER A 137 -15.15 -1.98 -5.30
N ASN A 138 -14.51 -0.95 -4.77
CA ASN A 138 -14.45 0.34 -5.43
C ASN A 138 -13.20 0.43 -6.33
N SER A 139 -13.25 1.27 -7.36
CA SER A 139 -12.13 1.47 -8.27
C SER A 139 -11.78 2.93 -8.49
N VAL A 140 -10.47 3.22 -8.54
CA VAL A 140 -9.91 4.52 -8.90
C VAL A 140 -8.90 4.33 -10.01
N HIS A 141 -9.11 4.99 -11.14
CA HIS A 141 -8.16 5.03 -12.25
C HIS A 141 -7.72 6.48 -12.47
N ILE A 142 -6.42 6.73 -12.50
CA ILE A 142 -5.82 8.06 -12.76
C ILE A 142 -4.90 7.95 -13.97
N GLY A 143 -5.15 8.75 -14.99
CA GLY A 143 -4.36 8.79 -16.22
C GLY A 143 -2.99 9.45 -16.05
N ASP A 144 -2.16 9.29 -17.08
CA ASP A 144 -0.77 9.76 -17.11
C ASP A 144 -0.62 11.27 -16.86
N ASN A 145 0.54 11.66 -16.36
CA ASN A 145 0.94 13.07 -16.15
C ASN A 145 -0.01 13.87 -15.22
N SER A 146 -0.72 13.19 -14.35
CA SER A 146 -1.70 13.82 -13.46
C SER A 146 -1.11 14.16 -12.09
N VAL A 147 -1.76 15.10 -11.42
CA VAL A 147 -1.40 15.54 -10.07
C VAL A 147 -2.62 15.45 -9.16
N VAL A 148 -2.47 14.77 -8.03
CA VAL A 148 -3.42 14.78 -6.91
C VAL A 148 -2.69 15.35 -5.70
N THR A 149 -3.16 16.45 -5.14
CA THR A 149 -2.36 17.16 -4.11
C THR A 149 -2.42 16.56 -2.72
N GLU A 150 -3.37 15.66 -2.45
CA GLU A 150 -3.52 15.02 -1.12
C GLU A 150 -3.36 13.50 -1.20
N SER A 151 -4.43 12.75 -1.41
CA SER A 151 -4.42 11.29 -1.33
C SER A 151 -5.28 10.62 -2.40
N VAL A 152 -5.01 9.33 -2.62
CA VAL A 152 -5.79 8.45 -3.50
C VAL A 152 -6.14 7.18 -2.72
N SER A 153 -7.44 6.83 -2.66
CA SER A 153 -7.90 5.61 -1.99
C SER A 153 -8.92 4.85 -2.83
N GLY A 154 -8.78 3.52 -2.90
CA GLY A 154 -9.80 2.68 -3.50
C GLY A 154 -11.08 2.66 -2.67
N GLY A 155 -10.97 2.39 -1.36
CA GLY A 155 -12.06 2.46 -0.39
C GLY A 155 -11.58 2.89 0.97
N SER A 156 -12.41 3.62 1.72
CA SER A 156 -12.04 4.12 3.05
C SER A 156 -13.14 4.03 4.09
N ASP A 157 -12.72 4.09 5.34
CA ASP A 157 -13.51 4.28 6.56
C ASP A 157 -14.53 3.17 6.91
N GLY A 158 -14.66 2.12 6.11
CA GLY A 158 -15.52 0.97 6.45
C GLY A 158 -14.89 0.05 7.50
N MET A 159 -15.68 -0.89 7.99
CA MET A 159 -15.19 -2.06 8.73
C MET A 159 -14.59 -3.10 7.78
N LEU A 160 -15.11 -3.17 6.58
CA LEU A 160 -14.56 -3.89 5.44
C LEU A 160 -14.10 -2.89 4.39
N SER A 161 -12.89 -3.06 3.87
CA SER A 161 -12.37 -2.29 2.75
C SER A 161 -11.51 -3.20 1.88
N SER A 162 -12.16 -4.11 1.18
CA SER A 162 -11.52 -5.20 0.43
C SER A 162 -11.87 -5.13 -1.05
N PHE A 163 -11.10 -5.83 -1.88
CA PHE A 163 -11.31 -5.91 -3.33
C PHE A 163 -11.31 -4.54 -4.03
N ASN A 164 -10.70 -3.52 -3.42
CA ASN A 164 -10.59 -2.23 -4.07
C ASN A 164 -9.42 -2.22 -5.05
N GLU A 165 -9.57 -1.46 -6.13
CA GLU A 165 -8.56 -1.30 -7.16
C GLU A 165 -8.14 0.15 -7.30
N VAL A 166 -6.83 0.41 -7.28
CA VAL A 166 -6.24 1.71 -7.60
C VAL A 166 -5.25 1.52 -8.74
N LEU A 167 -5.54 2.12 -9.89
CA LEU A 167 -4.68 2.13 -11.06
C LEU A 167 -4.20 3.55 -11.32
N ILE A 168 -2.89 3.75 -11.33
CA ILE A 168 -2.25 5.05 -11.53
C ILE A 168 -1.32 4.94 -12.74
N GLY A 169 -1.45 5.84 -13.69
CA GLY A 169 -0.63 5.92 -14.90
C GLY A 169 0.80 6.36 -14.62
N ASN A 170 1.51 6.68 -15.71
CA ASN A 170 2.91 7.11 -15.67
C ASN A 170 3.03 8.59 -15.33
N ASN A 171 4.16 8.99 -14.73
CA ASN A 171 4.49 10.36 -14.41
C ASN A 171 3.39 11.06 -13.57
N VAL A 172 2.84 10.34 -12.61
CA VAL A 172 1.81 10.85 -11.69
C VAL A 172 2.43 11.22 -10.36
N ARG A 173 1.95 12.31 -9.79
CA ARG A 173 2.33 12.73 -8.45
C ARG A 173 1.11 12.76 -7.52
N VAL A 174 1.27 12.12 -6.35
CA VAL A 174 0.31 12.19 -5.24
C VAL A 174 0.99 12.85 -4.05
N GLY A 175 0.46 13.99 -3.62
CA GLY A 175 0.99 14.82 -2.55
C GLY A 175 1.41 16.23 -3.00
N PRO A 176 1.68 17.13 -2.05
CA PRO A 176 2.06 18.51 -2.32
C PRO A 176 3.40 18.59 -3.07
N LYS A 177 3.57 19.64 -3.88
CA LYS A 177 4.86 19.96 -4.48
C LYS A 177 5.76 20.59 -3.41
N LEU A 178 6.85 19.94 -3.06
CA LEU A 178 7.86 20.51 -2.16
C LEU A 178 8.90 21.29 -2.97
N PRO A 179 9.47 22.38 -2.41
CA PRO A 179 10.40 23.25 -3.13
C PRO A 179 11.72 22.58 -3.54
N ASP A 180 12.21 21.59 -2.79
CA ASP A 180 13.59 21.10 -2.85
C ASP A 180 13.73 19.62 -3.24
N GLU A 181 12.86 19.05 -4.05
CA GLU A 181 12.95 17.66 -4.55
C GLU A 181 13.17 16.58 -3.46
N GLU A 182 13.11 16.94 -2.17
CA GLU A 182 13.14 15.95 -1.11
C GLU A 182 11.91 15.04 -1.16
N LEU A 183 12.11 13.79 -0.79
CA LEU A 183 11.06 12.76 -0.75
C LEU A 183 9.81 13.26 -0.03
N VAL A 184 8.73 13.35 -0.75
CA VAL A 184 7.45 13.93 -0.32
C VAL A 184 6.94 13.20 0.93
N ARG A 185 6.80 13.91 2.05
CA ARG A 185 6.16 13.34 3.26
C ARG A 185 4.64 13.36 3.22
N GLY A 186 4.06 14.11 2.30
CA GLY A 186 2.62 14.19 2.06
C GLY A 186 2.20 13.29 0.90
N GLY A 187 0.91 13.02 0.79
CA GLY A 187 0.35 12.21 -0.28
C GLY A 187 0.40 10.70 -0.01
N ILE A 188 -0.78 10.12 0.10
CA ILE A 188 -0.95 8.70 0.41
C ILE A 188 -1.74 8.03 -0.70
N VAL A 189 -1.26 6.89 -1.19
CA VAL A 189 -2.03 5.99 -2.04
C VAL A 189 -2.37 4.75 -1.23
N THR A 190 -3.66 4.40 -1.16
CA THR A 190 -4.12 3.23 -0.41
C THR A 190 -5.09 2.41 -1.25
N GLY A 191 -4.87 1.09 -1.35
CA GLY A 191 -5.81 0.18 -1.99
C GLY A 191 -7.14 0.15 -1.26
N GLY A 192 -7.10 -0.14 0.05
CA GLY A 192 -8.25 -0.08 0.94
C GLY A 192 -7.83 0.29 2.35
N SER A 193 -8.61 1.10 3.02
CA SER A 193 -8.41 1.48 4.42
C SER A 193 -9.66 1.20 5.22
N ALA A 194 -9.53 0.37 6.25
CA ALA A 194 -10.59 0.09 7.20
C ALA A 194 -10.15 0.55 8.58
N GLY A 195 -10.85 1.49 9.19
CA GLY A 195 -10.29 2.26 10.29
C GLY A 195 -11.16 2.53 11.49
N HIS A 196 -12.40 2.08 11.53
CA HIS A 196 -13.22 2.43 12.69
C HIS A 196 -13.04 1.44 13.83
N GLN A 197 -12.49 1.94 14.92
CA GLN A 197 -12.39 1.27 16.21
C GLN A 197 -13.75 1.14 16.84
N THR A 198 -14.29 -0.06 16.86
CA THR A 198 -15.14 -0.49 17.98
C THR A 198 -14.49 -1.73 18.56
N ASP A 199 -14.41 -1.83 19.87
CA ASP A 199 -13.70 -2.91 20.59
C ASP A 199 -14.22 -4.33 20.31
N TYR A 200 -15.12 -4.54 19.35
CA TYR A 200 -15.88 -5.78 19.21
C TYR A 200 -15.98 -6.37 17.80
N VAL A 201 -15.45 -5.72 16.75
CA VAL A 201 -15.57 -6.24 15.39
C VAL A 201 -14.23 -6.20 14.66
N PRO A 202 -13.76 -7.34 14.11
CA PRO A 202 -12.54 -7.37 13.34
C PRO A 202 -12.70 -6.55 12.07
N VAL A 203 -11.71 -5.73 11.80
CA VAL A 203 -11.61 -4.88 10.61
C VAL A 203 -10.83 -5.63 9.54
N VAL A 204 -11.33 -5.66 8.30
CA VAL A 204 -10.72 -6.46 7.22
C VAL A 204 -10.36 -5.60 6.01
N THR A 205 -9.10 -5.72 5.55
CA THR A 205 -8.61 -5.11 4.32
C THR A 205 -7.85 -6.12 3.47
N ASN A 206 -8.58 -6.86 2.65
CA ASN A 206 -8.02 -7.93 1.83
C ASN A 206 -8.18 -7.68 0.35
N SER A 207 -7.37 -8.35 -0.47
CA SER A 207 -7.54 -8.39 -1.92
C SER A 207 -7.55 -7.03 -2.61
N ASN A 208 -6.97 -6.02 -1.98
CA ASN A 208 -6.84 -4.73 -2.61
C ASN A 208 -5.67 -4.75 -3.61
N VAL A 209 -5.84 -4.08 -4.73
CA VAL A 209 -4.85 -4.00 -5.80
C VAL A 209 -4.46 -2.54 -6.00
N VAL A 210 -3.17 -2.26 -5.90
CA VAL A 210 -2.58 -0.97 -6.22
C VAL A 210 -1.57 -1.17 -7.34
N ASN A 211 -1.86 -0.69 -8.53
CA ASN A 211 -0.96 -0.71 -9.67
C ASN A 211 -0.58 0.71 -10.06
N ILE A 212 0.71 0.99 -10.06
CA ILE A 212 1.28 2.30 -10.30
C ILE A 212 2.26 2.19 -11.48
N GLY A 213 2.14 3.09 -12.44
CA GLY A 213 3.04 3.19 -13.58
C GLY A 213 4.44 3.73 -13.22
N ASP A 214 5.18 4.08 -14.26
CA ASP A 214 6.54 4.58 -14.16
C ASP A 214 6.61 6.04 -13.70
N ASP A 215 7.79 6.47 -13.21
CA ASP A 215 8.07 7.87 -12.85
C ASP A 215 7.09 8.43 -11.80
N PHE A 216 6.72 7.62 -10.84
CA PHE A 216 5.73 7.96 -9.83
C PHE A 216 6.34 8.63 -8.57
N TYR A 217 5.59 9.58 -7.98
CA TYR A 217 5.98 10.28 -6.76
C TYR A 217 4.87 10.26 -5.70
N ALA A 218 5.18 9.82 -4.49
CA ALA A 218 4.29 9.90 -3.33
C ALA A 218 5.02 9.88 -1.99
N GLY A 219 4.34 10.30 -0.95
CA GLY A 219 4.81 10.12 0.43
C GLY A 219 4.67 8.67 0.89
N GLN A 220 3.52 8.05 0.63
CA GLN A 220 3.24 6.68 1.08
C GLN A 220 2.40 5.90 0.08
N VAL A 221 2.69 4.59 -0.03
CA VAL A 221 1.85 3.63 -0.77
C VAL A 221 1.53 2.45 0.13
N LEU A 222 0.23 2.15 0.30
CA LEU A 222 -0.29 1.07 1.11
C LEU A 222 -1.17 0.15 0.25
N GLY A 223 -0.96 -1.16 0.30
CA GLY A 223 -1.86 -2.12 -0.36
C GLY A 223 -3.19 -2.23 0.38
N GLY A 224 -3.13 -2.46 1.69
CA GLY A 224 -4.27 -2.42 2.60
C GLY A 224 -3.84 -1.88 3.95
N SER A 225 -4.71 -1.12 4.60
CA SER A 225 -4.47 -0.58 5.94
C SER A 225 -5.65 -0.86 6.86
N SER A 226 -5.39 -1.44 8.03
CA SER A 226 -6.43 -1.81 8.98
C SER A 226 -6.13 -1.33 10.40
N GLY A 227 -7.19 -1.07 11.17
CA GLY A 227 -7.14 -0.65 12.56
C GLY A 227 -6.76 -1.78 13.53
N LYS A 228 -7.05 -1.59 14.81
CA LYS A 228 -6.74 -2.51 15.90
C LYS A 228 -7.55 -3.82 15.82
N GLU A 229 -6.96 -4.94 16.29
CA GLU A 229 -7.55 -6.28 16.30
C GLU A 229 -8.03 -6.76 14.91
N SER A 230 -7.30 -6.35 13.89
CA SER A 230 -7.72 -6.48 12.52
C SER A 230 -7.08 -7.68 11.81
N SER A 231 -7.74 -8.12 10.77
CA SER A 231 -7.19 -9.08 9.83
C SER A 231 -6.88 -8.42 8.48
N VAL A 232 -5.62 -8.43 8.11
CA VAL A 232 -5.16 -8.15 6.73
C VAL A 232 -4.86 -9.50 6.08
N ILE A 233 -5.67 -10.51 6.40
CA ILE A 233 -5.56 -11.87 5.86
C ILE A 233 -6.81 -12.21 5.08
N PRO A 234 -6.60 -12.94 4.00
CA PRO A 234 -7.65 -13.76 3.43
C PRO A 234 -7.76 -15.11 4.14
N ASP A 235 -8.96 -15.57 4.36
CA ASP A 235 -9.27 -16.96 4.71
C ASP A 235 -8.87 -17.95 3.59
N ASN A 236 -8.55 -17.44 2.41
CA ASN A 236 -8.13 -18.21 1.25
C ASN A 236 -6.83 -17.70 0.63
N THR A 237 -6.02 -18.58 0.09
CA THR A 237 -4.69 -18.35 -0.48
C THR A 237 -4.64 -17.38 -1.68
N GLU A 238 -5.77 -16.99 -2.24
CA GLU A 238 -5.86 -16.13 -3.43
C GLU A 238 -6.10 -14.66 -3.12
N ASN A 239 -6.58 -14.32 -1.94
CA ASN A 239 -7.00 -12.97 -1.57
C ASN A 239 -5.90 -12.21 -0.83
N LYS A 240 -4.90 -11.71 -1.50
CA LYS A 240 -3.78 -10.92 -0.94
C LYS A 240 -3.82 -9.47 -1.41
N ASN A 241 -3.44 -8.54 -0.55
CA ASN A 241 -3.17 -7.20 -1.04
C ASN A 241 -1.93 -7.24 -1.95
N ARG A 242 -2.05 -6.61 -3.09
CA ARG A 242 -0.98 -6.53 -4.08
C ARG A 242 -0.67 -5.08 -4.41
N VAL A 243 0.61 -4.74 -4.27
CA VAL A 243 1.14 -3.45 -4.69
C VAL A 243 2.17 -3.68 -5.80
N THR A 244 1.95 -3.07 -6.94
CA THR A 244 2.90 -3.05 -8.05
C THR A 244 3.26 -1.60 -8.36
N ILE A 245 4.54 -1.30 -8.40
CA ILE A 245 5.09 0.04 -8.68
C ILE A 245 6.04 -0.07 -9.86
N GLY A 246 5.85 0.78 -10.84
CA GLY A 246 6.69 0.85 -12.04
C GLY A 246 8.12 1.33 -11.79
N ASP A 247 8.83 1.56 -12.88
CA ASP A 247 10.22 1.98 -12.89
C ASP A 247 10.40 3.44 -12.44
N ARG A 248 11.60 3.81 -11.98
CA ARG A 248 12.04 5.19 -11.67
C ARG A 248 11.17 5.93 -10.63
N SER A 249 10.43 5.18 -9.82
CA SER A 249 9.56 5.76 -8.81
C SER A 249 10.32 6.29 -7.59
N ARG A 250 9.80 7.36 -6.97
CA ARG A 250 10.35 7.99 -5.76
C ARG A 250 9.27 8.07 -4.68
N ILE A 251 9.45 7.31 -3.60
CA ILE A 251 8.43 7.18 -2.57
C ILE A 251 9.11 7.16 -1.19
N PHE A 252 8.52 7.81 -0.20
CA PHE A 252 9.10 7.79 1.14
C PHE A 252 8.85 6.46 1.87
N ASN A 253 7.64 5.87 1.77
CA ASN A 253 7.30 4.63 2.46
C ASN A 253 6.36 3.76 1.64
N VAL A 254 6.67 2.47 1.51
CA VAL A 254 5.82 1.48 0.83
C VAL A 254 5.55 0.32 1.76
N VAL A 255 4.26 -0.06 1.92
CA VAL A 255 3.85 -1.20 2.73
C VAL A 255 2.75 -1.96 1.99
N ALA A 256 2.94 -3.26 1.72
CA ALA A 256 1.91 -4.03 1.03
C ALA A 256 0.71 -4.34 1.94
N GLY A 257 0.94 -4.66 3.22
CA GLY A 257 -0.10 -4.82 4.23
C GLY A 257 0.26 -4.10 5.51
N ASN A 258 -0.61 -3.22 6.00
CA ASN A 258 -0.40 -2.43 7.20
C ASN A 258 -1.50 -2.71 8.22
N GLY A 259 -1.12 -3.20 9.39
CA GLY A 259 -2.01 -3.44 10.52
C GLY A 259 -1.58 -2.65 11.76
N THR A 260 -2.46 -2.54 12.73
CA THR A 260 -2.11 -1.99 14.04
C THR A 260 -1.90 -3.12 15.07
N GLU A 261 -2.36 -2.99 16.29
CA GLU A 261 -2.18 -3.97 17.36
C GLU A 261 -3.02 -5.24 17.13
N LYS A 262 -2.46 -6.42 17.49
CA LYS A 262 -3.08 -7.75 17.37
C LYS A 262 -3.55 -8.07 15.94
N ALA A 263 -2.88 -7.48 14.96
CA ALA A 263 -3.23 -7.66 13.56
C ALA A 263 -2.58 -8.93 12.98
N ILE A 264 -3.23 -9.51 12.00
CA ILE A 264 -2.68 -10.56 11.17
C ILE A 264 -2.43 -9.98 9.78
N VAL A 265 -1.15 -9.82 9.41
CA VAL A 265 -0.70 -9.16 8.16
C VAL A 265 0.09 -10.14 7.33
N ASN A 266 -0.60 -11.02 6.63
CA ASN A 266 0.04 -12.15 5.96
C ASN A 266 -0.19 -12.14 4.45
N LYS A 267 0.73 -12.82 3.73
CA LYS A 267 0.63 -13.14 2.31
C LYS A 267 0.50 -11.93 1.38
N ASN A 268 0.85 -10.73 1.82
CA ASN A 268 0.82 -9.56 0.96
C ASN A 268 1.98 -9.59 -0.05
N GLU A 269 1.78 -9.00 -1.21
CA GLU A 269 2.74 -9.00 -2.30
C GLU A 269 3.09 -7.57 -2.71
N LEU A 270 4.40 -7.27 -2.70
CA LEU A 270 4.96 -6.02 -3.15
C LEU A 270 5.92 -6.28 -4.31
N ARG A 271 5.67 -5.64 -5.44
CA ARG A 271 6.57 -5.63 -6.60
C ARG A 271 6.95 -4.20 -6.95
N ILE A 272 8.24 -3.94 -7.07
CA ILE A 272 8.80 -2.63 -7.43
C ILE A 272 9.68 -2.80 -8.66
N GLY A 273 9.53 -1.93 -9.63
CA GLY A 273 10.32 -1.89 -10.85
C GLY A 273 11.79 -1.53 -10.60
N LYS A 274 12.51 -1.24 -11.66
CA LYS A 274 13.94 -0.84 -11.61
C LYS A 274 14.09 0.67 -11.38
N ASP A 275 15.32 1.07 -11.03
CA ASP A 275 15.72 2.47 -10.87
C ASP A 275 14.91 3.22 -9.79
N ALA A 276 14.37 2.49 -8.80
CA ALA A 276 13.54 3.05 -7.75
C ALA A 276 14.37 3.67 -6.61
N ASN A 277 13.89 4.79 -6.08
CA ASN A 277 14.43 5.44 -4.89
C ASN A 277 13.33 5.51 -3.80
N ILE A 278 13.41 4.63 -2.81
CA ILE A 278 12.37 4.46 -1.81
C ILE A 278 13.00 4.34 -0.42
N ASN A 279 12.69 5.26 0.50
CA ASN A 279 13.34 5.22 1.80
C ASN A 279 13.02 3.94 2.58
N ARG A 280 11.74 3.57 2.70
CA ARG A 280 11.32 2.43 3.50
C ARG A 280 10.42 1.49 2.72
N ILE A 281 10.74 0.22 2.70
CA ILE A 281 10.00 -0.82 1.99
C ILE A 281 9.66 -1.94 2.98
N ARG A 282 8.36 -2.29 3.08
CA ARG A 282 7.89 -3.39 3.90
C ARG A 282 6.87 -4.25 3.16
N GLY A 283 7.05 -5.57 3.22
CA GLY A 283 6.03 -6.51 2.73
C GLY A 283 4.80 -6.52 3.64
N GLY A 284 5.02 -6.57 4.95
CA GLY A 284 4.00 -6.42 5.97
C GLY A 284 4.50 -5.61 7.16
N TYR A 285 3.61 -4.88 7.80
CA TYR A 285 3.89 -4.11 9.01
C TYR A 285 2.73 -4.19 9.99
N ALA A 286 3.02 -4.45 11.25
CA ALA A 286 2.04 -4.35 12.33
C ALA A 286 2.72 -4.02 13.67
N TRP A 287 1.89 -3.63 14.64
CA TRP A 287 2.34 -3.31 16.00
C TRP A 287 2.27 -4.56 16.90
N ASN A 288 2.09 -4.37 18.17
CA ASN A 288 2.18 -5.38 19.21
C ASN A 288 1.12 -6.49 19.12
N GLY A 289 1.45 -7.70 19.57
CA GLY A 289 0.57 -8.87 19.60
C GLY A 289 0.20 -9.40 18.21
N SER A 290 0.99 -9.11 17.20
CA SER A 290 0.62 -9.30 15.79
C SER A 290 1.39 -10.45 15.13
N ASN A 291 0.83 -10.97 14.02
CA ASN A 291 1.48 -11.92 13.14
C ASN A 291 1.68 -11.29 11.75
N VAL A 292 2.94 -11.16 11.32
CA VAL A 292 3.33 -10.57 10.03
C VAL A 292 4.13 -11.58 9.24
N SER A 293 3.47 -12.45 8.49
CA SER A 293 4.11 -13.63 7.91
C SER A 293 3.81 -13.83 6.43
N GLU A 294 4.64 -14.61 5.76
CA GLU A 294 4.46 -15.03 4.37
C GLU A 294 4.36 -13.89 3.36
N ASN A 295 4.83 -12.67 3.71
CA ASN A 295 4.81 -11.53 2.80
C ASN A 295 5.96 -11.63 1.79
N LEU A 296 5.70 -11.23 0.56
CA LEU A 296 6.65 -11.27 -0.54
C LEU A 296 6.99 -9.86 -1.03
N VAL A 297 8.28 -9.53 -1.01
CA VAL A 297 8.83 -8.30 -1.58
C VAL A 297 9.77 -8.65 -2.73
N THR A 298 9.48 -8.17 -3.92
CA THR A 298 10.31 -8.33 -5.10
C THR A 298 10.64 -6.97 -5.68
N ILE A 299 11.92 -6.67 -5.85
CA ILE A 299 12.40 -5.36 -6.33
C ILE A 299 13.34 -5.56 -7.51
N GLY A 300 13.16 -4.75 -8.55
CA GLY A 300 13.97 -4.73 -9.75
C GLY A 300 15.40 -4.24 -9.51
N ALA A 301 16.12 -3.99 -10.59
CA ALA A 301 17.51 -3.54 -10.55
C ALA A 301 17.63 -2.06 -10.13
N ASN A 302 18.83 -1.67 -9.65
CA ASN A 302 19.21 -0.29 -9.35
C ASN A 302 18.36 0.35 -8.23
N LEU A 303 17.95 -0.43 -7.24
CA LEU A 303 17.26 0.10 -6.05
C LEU A 303 18.21 0.99 -5.24
N THR A 304 17.69 2.11 -4.75
CA THR A 304 18.27 2.85 -3.62
C THR A 304 17.22 2.93 -2.49
N ALA A 305 17.56 2.41 -1.31
CA ALA A 305 16.66 2.42 -0.16
C ALA A 305 17.44 2.67 1.14
N ASP A 306 16.73 3.10 2.17
CA ASP A 306 17.22 3.14 3.55
C ASP A 306 17.01 1.77 4.21
N ASP A 307 15.77 1.30 4.25
CA ASP A 307 15.40 0.03 4.85
C ASP A 307 14.54 -0.82 3.90
N VAL A 308 14.82 -2.13 3.87
CA VAL A 308 13.99 -3.12 3.19
C VAL A 308 13.70 -4.27 4.14
N ILE A 309 12.42 -4.52 4.44
CA ILE A 309 11.98 -5.50 5.43
C ILE A 309 10.85 -6.34 4.85
N GLY A 310 10.99 -7.67 4.87
CA GLY A 310 9.93 -8.57 4.40
C GLY A 310 8.69 -8.52 5.27
N GLY A 311 8.87 -8.63 6.60
CA GLY A 311 7.80 -8.45 7.60
C GLY A 311 8.33 -7.80 8.86
N GLN A 312 7.60 -6.84 9.41
CA GLN A 312 7.95 -6.16 10.65
C GLN A 312 6.81 -6.15 11.64
N ALA A 313 7.05 -6.66 12.85
CA ALA A 313 6.07 -6.71 13.94
C ALA A 313 6.67 -6.19 15.26
N GLY A 314 5.81 -5.68 16.15
CA GLY A 314 6.21 -5.11 17.44
C GLY A 314 6.36 -6.13 18.57
N TRP A 315 6.04 -5.72 19.80
CA TRP A 315 6.10 -6.55 20.99
C TRP A 315 5.12 -7.72 20.96
N GLU A 316 5.48 -8.86 21.59
CA GLU A 316 4.68 -10.09 21.64
C GLU A 316 4.21 -10.58 20.25
N SER A 317 5.05 -10.36 19.24
CA SER A 317 4.68 -10.52 17.83
C SER A 317 5.63 -11.43 17.07
N GLU A 318 5.17 -11.90 15.92
CA GLU A 318 5.91 -12.80 15.04
C GLU A 318 6.04 -12.23 13.61
N ALA A 319 7.19 -12.47 12.97
CA ALA A 319 7.46 -12.13 11.58
C ALA A 319 8.12 -13.32 10.87
N ASN A 320 7.31 -14.28 10.46
CA ASN A 320 7.78 -15.56 9.96
C ASN A 320 7.59 -15.73 8.44
N ASN A 321 8.48 -16.53 7.81
CA ASN A 321 8.36 -16.96 6.42
C ASN A 321 8.25 -15.84 5.38
N ASN A 322 8.68 -14.62 5.71
CA ASN A 322 8.68 -13.52 4.77
C ASN A 322 9.83 -13.68 3.77
N THR A 323 9.65 -13.20 2.55
CA THR A 323 10.64 -13.30 1.49
C THR A 323 10.94 -11.93 0.90
N VAL A 324 12.23 -11.60 0.79
CA VAL A 324 12.72 -10.39 0.12
C VAL A 324 13.65 -10.81 -1.01
N MET A 325 13.40 -10.32 -2.21
CA MET A 325 14.23 -10.54 -3.39
C MET A 325 14.62 -9.20 -4.01
N LEU A 326 15.92 -8.91 -4.09
CA LEU A 326 16.46 -7.72 -4.72
C LEU A 326 17.17 -8.06 -6.03
N GLY A 327 16.90 -7.26 -7.05
CA GLY A 327 17.58 -7.28 -8.33
C GLY A 327 19.04 -6.83 -8.22
N ARG A 328 19.75 -6.79 -9.36
CA ARG A 328 21.16 -6.35 -9.41
C ARG A 328 21.30 -4.87 -9.04
N ASN A 329 22.50 -4.50 -8.57
CA ASN A 329 22.90 -3.13 -8.27
C ASN A 329 21.97 -2.46 -7.22
N ALA A 330 21.57 -3.21 -6.18
CA ALA A 330 20.77 -2.68 -5.09
C ALA A 330 21.66 -2.03 -4.03
N THR A 331 21.28 -0.85 -3.55
CA THR A 331 21.89 -0.15 -2.43
C THR A 331 20.90 -0.01 -1.29
N VAL A 332 21.20 -0.58 -0.11
CA VAL A 332 20.41 -0.40 1.12
C VAL A 332 21.30 0.19 2.22
N ARG A 333 20.96 1.41 2.63
CA ARG A 333 21.84 2.26 3.45
C ARG A 333 21.85 1.91 4.94
N TYR A 334 20.77 1.32 5.47
CA TYR A 334 20.72 0.95 6.89
C TYR A 334 20.47 -0.54 7.11
N MET A 335 19.35 -1.09 6.66
CA MET A 335 18.98 -2.45 7.01
C MET A 335 18.20 -3.18 5.90
N LEU A 336 18.65 -4.40 5.58
CA LEU A 336 17.92 -5.37 4.78
C LEU A 336 17.64 -6.61 5.63
N VAL A 337 16.35 -6.93 5.86
CA VAL A 337 15.97 -8.04 6.74
C VAL A 337 14.79 -8.81 6.16
N GLY A 338 14.83 -10.13 6.25
CA GLY A 338 13.70 -10.98 5.86
C GLY A 338 12.49 -10.81 6.76
N GLY A 339 12.68 -10.83 8.09
CA GLY A 339 11.64 -10.57 9.09
C GLY A 339 12.20 -10.04 10.40
N VAL A 340 11.47 -9.11 11.03
CA VAL A 340 11.82 -8.53 12.34
C VAL A 340 10.60 -8.54 13.27
N ALA A 341 10.78 -9.11 14.45
CA ALA A 341 9.76 -9.09 15.52
C ALA A 341 10.44 -9.16 16.89
N VAL A 342 9.69 -8.98 17.97
CA VAL A 342 10.27 -9.17 19.31
C VAL A 342 10.27 -10.64 19.69
N THR A 343 9.19 -11.39 19.45
CA THR A 343 9.14 -12.80 19.87
C THR A 343 9.82 -13.74 18.87
N ARG A 344 9.35 -13.78 17.62
CA ARG A 344 9.84 -14.75 16.63
C ARG A 344 10.04 -14.16 15.25
N ALA A 345 11.18 -14.51 14.61
CA ALA A 345 11.47 -14.17 13.21
C ALA A 345 12.07 -15.39 12.50
N ASN A 346 11.23 -16.39 12.21
CA ASN A 346 11.66 -17.71 11.73
C ASN A 346 11.36 -17.91 10.24
N GLY A 347 12.18 -18.71 9.56
CA GLY A 347 11.94 -19.16 8.20
C GLY A 347 12.00 -18.06 7.13
N ASN A 348 12.46 -16.85 7.47
CA ASN A 348 12.52 -15.75 6.53
C ASN A 348 13.62 -15.94 5.48
N LYS A 349 13.42 -15.39 4.30
CA LYS A 349 14.33 -15.54 3.16
C LYS A 349 14.73 -14.19 2.59
N VAL A 350 16.04 -14.00 2.38
CA VAL A 350 16.58 -12.85 1.66
C VAL A 350 17.41 -13.36 0.49
N LEU A 351 17.10 -12.88 -0.71
CA LEU A 351 17.84 -13.19 -1.93
C LEU A 351 18.36 -11.91 -2.55
N LEU A 352 19.67 -11.80 -2.71
CA LEU A 352 20.34 -10.70 -3.39
C LEU A 352 20.95 -11.17 -4.71
N ASN A 353 20.68 -10.44 -5.76
CA ASN A 353 21.39 -10.59 -7.01
C ASN A 353 22.73 -9.83 -6.93
N ARG A 354 23.53 -9.85 -7.99
CA ARG A 354 24.87 -9.24 -8.05
C ARG A 354 24.90 -7.72 -7.91
N ASP A 355 26.09 -7.21 -7.64
CA ASP A 355 26.43 -5.77 -7.58
C ASP A 355 25.69 -5.01 -6.45
N PHE A 356 25.41 -5.68 -5.33
CA PHE A 356 24.72 -5.07 -4.19
C PHE A 356 25.69 -4.31 -3.26
N LYS A 357 25.15 -3.28 -2.58
CA LYS A 357 25.78 -2.54 -1.48
C LYS A 357 24.82 -2.44 -0.30
N ILE A 358 25.04 -3.22 0.73
CA ILE A 358 24.14 -3.34 1.87
C ILE A 358 24.90 -2.99 3.15
N ALA A 359 24.35 -2.08 3.96
CA ALA A 359 25.00 -1.76 5.24
C ALA A 359 24.87 -2.93 6.22
N ASN A 360 23.67 -3.35 6.56
CA ASN A 360 23.43 -4.51 7.42
C ASN A 360 22.41 -5.45 6.78
N LEU A 361 22.70 -6.75 6.85
CA LEU A 361 21.91 -7.82 6.23
C LEU A 361 21.61 -8.91 7.25
N SER A 362 20.32 -9.28 7.40
CA SER A 362 19.91 -10.38 8.24
C SER A 362 18.78 -11.20 7.60
N GLY A 363 18.81 -12.52 7.76
CA GLY A 363 17.68 -13.38 7.41
C GLY A 363 16.47 -13.11 8.31
N GLY A 364 16.71 -13.01 9.65
CA GLY A 364 15.68 -12.68 10.64
C GLY A 364 16.28 -12.00 11.86
N GLY A 365 15.46 -11.23 12.58
CA GLY A 365 15.83 -10.58 13.83
C GLY A 365 14.72 -10.65 14.87
N ALA A 366 15.02 -11.20 16.06
CA ALA A 366 14.08 -11.29 17.17
C ALA A 366 14.80 -11.24 18.52
N THR A 367 14.07 -11.03 19.62
CA THR A 367 14.64 -11.18 20.96
C THR A 367 14.67 -12.64 21.38
N GLU A 368 13.60 -13.40 21.10
CA GLU A 368 13.50 -14.79 21.58
C GLU A 368 14.00 -15.81 20.57
N GLU A 369 13.47 -15.84 19.34
CA GLU A 369 13.82 -16.86 18.36
C GLU A 369 14.01 -16.30 16.94
N ALA A 370 15.14 -16.60 16.31
CA ALA A 370 15.42 -16.27 14.91
C ALA A 370 16.00 -17.49 14.18
N ASN A 371 15.14 -18.47 13.89
CA ASN A 371 15.52 -19.81 13.41
C ASN A 371 15.21 -20.02 11.92
N ASN A 372 15.98 -20.92 11.29
CA ASN A 372 15.74 -21.43 9.94
C ASN A 372 15.66 -20.34 8.86
N ASN A 373 16.29 -19.19 9.09
CA ASN A 373 16.33 -18.10 8.12
C ASN A 373 17.38 -18.38 7.04
N ILE A 374 17.14 -17.92 5.83
CA ILE A 374 17.99 -18.16 4.67
C ILE A 374 18.41 -16.82 4.06
N VAL A 375 19.71 -16.62 3.94
CA VAL A 375 20.29 -15.53 3.14
C VAL A 375 21.00 -16.14 1.94
N THR A 376 20.67 -15.66 0.74
CA THR A 376 21.29 -16.11 -0.51
C THR A 376 21.88 -14.91 -1.25
N LEU A 377 23.18 -14.96 -1.51
CA LEU A 377 23.94 -13.97 -2.27
C LEU A 377 24.40 -14.60 -3.59
N LEU A 378 23.88 -14.12 -4.73
CA LEU A 378 24.07 -14.76 -6.04
C LEU A 378 25.26 -14.26 -6.85
N GLY A 379 25.94 -13.20 -6.42
CA GLY A 379 27.08 -12.66 -7.16
C GLY A 379 27.87 -11.68 -6.31
N ARG A 380 28.78 -10.96 -6.92
CA ARG A 380 29.62 -9.97 -6.22
C ARG A 380 28.76 -8.88 -5.57
N GLY A 381 29.22 -8.37 -4.43
CA GLY A 381 28.59 -7.29 -3.71
C GLY A 381 29.29 -7.04 -2.39
N GLU A 382 28.82 -6.03 -1.69
CA GLU A 382 29.38 -5.57 -0.44
C GLU A 382 28.32 -5.59 0.68
N VAL A 383 28.69 -6.17 1.84
CA VAL A 383 28.00 -5.95 3.11
C VAL A 383 28.98 -5.22 4.03
N SER A 384 28.81 -3.90 4.20
CA SER A 384 29.77 -3.07 4.91
C SER A 384 29.71 -3.19 6.43
N GLY A 385 28.60 -3.64 6.99
CA GLY A 385 28.39 -3.85 8.42
C GLY A 385 28.19 -5.33 8.78
N LYS A 386 27.01 -5.67 9.28
CA LYS A 386 26.70 -7.00 9.83
C LYS A 386 26.00 -7.89 8.81
N LEU A 387 26.40 -9.16 8.74
CA LEU A 387 25.75 -10.22 7.99
C LEU A 387 25.34 -11.35 8.92
N TYR A 388 24.04 -11.54 9.14
CA TYR A 388 23.52 -12.56 10.05
C TYR A 388 22.51 -13.48 9.37
N GLY A 389 22.52 -14.78 9.70
CA GLY A 389 21.46 -15.71 9.35
C GLY A 389 20.19 -15.42 10.14
N GLY A 390 20.33 -15.40 11.47
CA GLY A 390 19.29 -14.98 12.41
C GLY A 390 19.93 -14.33 13.63
N VAL A 391 19.33 -13.26 14.13
CA VAL A 391 19.77 -12.55 15.34
C VAL A 391 18.74 -12.72 16.43
N SER A 392 19.15 -13.34 17.55
CA SER A 392 18.29 -13.51 18.73
C SER A 392 19.15 -13.50 20.00
N ASP A 393 18.58 -13.02 21.08
CA ASP A 393 19.22 -13.08 22.40
C ASP A 393 19.15 -14.49 23.00
N ASN A 394 18.13 -15.27 22.67
CA ASN A 394 17.89 -16.59 23.26
C ASN A 394 18.21 -17.76 22.32
N LYS A 395 17.62 -17.80 21.11
CA LYS A 395 17.74 -18.95 20.24
C LYS A 395 17.86 -18.56 18.77
N SER A 396 18.95 -19.02 18.13
CA SER A 396 19.21 -18.81 16.71
C SER A 396 19.85 -20.08 16.12
N VAL A 397 19.02 -20.94 15.52
CA VAL A 397 19.43 -22.24 14.98
C VAL A 397 18.90 -22.47 13.58
N GLY A 398 19.56 -23.35 12.81
CA GLY A 398 19.12 -23.75 11.46
C GLY A 398 19.27 -22.65 10.39
N ASN A 399 19.94 -21.54 10.69
CA ASN A 399 20.10 -20.45 9.73
C ASN A 399 21.13 -20.81 8.65
N THR A 400 20.86 -20.48 7.40
CA THR A 400 21.65 -20.85 6.23
C THR A 400 22.13 -19.65 5.45
N LEU A 401 23.41 -19.63 5.08
CA LEU A 401 23.99 -18.72 4.12
C LEU A 401 24.38 -19.48 2.86
N ASN A 402 23.76 -19.11 1.75
CA ASN A 402 24.13 -19.56 0.41
C ASN A 402 24.98 -18.49 -0.28
N LEU A 403 26.19 -18.83 -0.66
CA LEU A 403 27.15 -17.94 -1.29
C LEU A 403 27.46 -18.43 -2.69
N GLY A 404 27.34 -17.55 -3.66
CA GLY A 404 27.81 -17.78 -5.00
C GLY A 404 26.72 -17.96 -6.04
N ASN A 405 27.10 -17.54 -7.18
CA ASN A 405 26.61 -18.00 -8.47
C ASN A 405 27.84 -18.63 -9.17
N ILE A 406 27.58 -19.65 -9.94
CA ILE A 406 28.55 -20.47 -10.66
C ILE A 406 29.66 -19.67 -11.39
N ASN A 407 29.50 -18.37 -11.58
CA ASN A 407 30.37 -17.56 -12.45
C ASN A 407 30.94 -16.25 -11.83
N GLU A 408 30.58 -15.82 -10.64
CA GLU A 408 30.98 -14.51 -10.11
C GLU A 408 31.40 -14.54 -8.64
N PRO A 409 32.51 -13.89 -8.25
CA PRO A 409 32.96 -13.80 -6.86
C PRO A 409 32.04 -12.91 -6.03
N ILE A 410 31.98 -13.19 -4.72
CA ILE A 410 31.37 -12.33 -3.73
C ILE A 410 32.48 -11.64 -2.96
N GLU A 411 32.44 -10.31 -2.90
CA GLU A 411 33.30 -9.53 -2.04
C GLU A 411 32.51 -9.10 -0.80
N MET A 412 33.00 -9.49 0.38
CA MET A 412 32.41 -9.12 1.66
C MET A 412 33.46 -8.48 2.56
N ASN A 413 33.23 -7.25 3.01
CA ASN A 413 34.15 -6.51 3.87
C ASN A 413 34.10 -6.98 5.33
N SER A 414 33.01 -7.56 5.78
CA SER A 414 32.98 -8.23 7.08
C SER A 414 31.86 -9.26 7.19
N ILE A 415 32.20 -10.49 7.54
CA ILE A 415 31.29 -11.39 8.24
C ILE A 415 31.51 -11.11 9.71
N SER A 416 30.70 -10.26 10.32
CA SER A 416 30.86 -9.92 11.73
C SER A 416 30.42 -11.08 12.61
N ALA A 417 31.35 -11.54 13.45
CA ALA A 417 31.09 -12.45 14.55
C ALA A 417 30.48 -11.72 15.77
N GLY A 418 29.46 -10.89 15.56
CA GLY A 418 28.68 -10.29 16.67
C GLY A 418 27.88 -11.34 17.45
N LYS A 419 27.22 -10.96 18.53
CA LYS A 419 26.48 -11.86 19.45
C LYS A 419 25.69 -12.96 18.76
N VAL A 420 25.62 -14.12 19.41
CA VAL A 420 24.86 -15.35 19.11
C VAL A 420 23.77 -15.16 18.04
N GLY A 421 23.94 -15.70 16.88
CA GLY A 421 22.96 -15.45 15.79
C GLY A 421 23.52 -15.82 14.44
N TYR A 422 24.34 -16.81 14.43
CA TYR A 422 25.15 -17.19 13.30
C TYR A 422 24.40 -18.06 12.31
N PHE A 423 24.99 -18.17 11.13
CA PHE A 423 24.64 -19.24 10.20
C PHE A 423 25.15 -20.56 10.78
N ASN A 424 24.28 -21.55 10.81
CA ASN A 424 24.60 -22.93 11.15
C ASN A 424 25.06 -23.72 9.91
N THR A 425 24.69 -23.26 8.73
CA THR A 425 25.03 -23.87 7.46
C THR A 425 25.55 -22.83 6.48
N TYR A 426 26.68 -23.13 5.85
CA TYR A 426 27.28 -22.35 4.77
C TYR A 426 27.34 -23.20 3.51
N ASN A 427 26.68 -22.76 2.46
CA ASN A 427 26.73 -23.41 1.15
C ASN A 427 27.53 -22.54 0.18
N PHE A 428 28.58 -23.08 -0.39
CA PHE A 428 29.41 -22.40 -1.39
C PHE A 428 29.15 -23.02 -2.75
N TYR A 429 28.66 -22.24 -3.66
CA TYR A 429 28.48 -22.65 -5.06
C TYR A 429 29.69 -22.19 -5.86
N LEU A 430 30.67 -23.08 -6.07
CA LEU A 430 31.86 -22.83 -6.86
C LEU A 430 31.57 -23.02 -8.36
N PRO A 431 32.17 -22.20 -9.24
CA PRO A 431 32.05 -22.41 -10.67
C PRO A 431 32.63 -23.75 -11.10
N ASN A 432 31.99 -24.41 -12.04
CA ASN A 432 32.37 -25.76 -12.53
C ASN A 432 33.76 -25.87 -13.18
N ASN A 433 34.56 -24.81 -13.22
CA ASN A 433 35.87 -24.73 -13.89
C ASN A 433 37.02 -24.23 -12.99
N THR A 434 36.96 -24.42 -11.70
CA THR A 434 38.19 -24.29 -10.87
C THR A 434 39.00 -25.57 -11.01
N ARG A 435 39.95 -25.60 -12.00
CA ARG A 435 41.09 -26.49 -11.96
C ARG A 435 42.15 -25.98 -10.99
#